data_9598cdab00031c5246dbba3f31581bb4
#
_entry.id   9598cdab00031c5246dbba3f31581bb4
#
_cell.length_a   1.000
_cell.length_b   1.000
_cell.length_c   1.000
_cell.angle_alpha   90.00
_cell.angle_beta   90.00
_cell.angle_gamma   90.00
#
_symmetry.space_group_name_H-M   'P 1'
#
loop_
_entity.id
_entity.type
_entity.pdbx_description
1 polymer ?
#
loop_
_entity_poly.entity_id
_entity_poly.type
_entity_poly.pdbx_seq_one_letter_code
_entity_poly.pdbx_strand_id
1 'polypeptide(L)'
;MAEVRLEHVTKRFSESVAALDDLTLEVGDGEFLILVGPSGCGKTTALRLVAGLEKPTSGTIAIGDRIVNDVTPRDRDIAMVFQNYALYPHMTVHKNLAFGLKERHTPKPEIERRVREASAILGLDDLLGRRPAQLSGGQRQRVAMGRALVREPKAFLLDEPLSNLDAKLRVQMRAELKRIHQRLGITTIYVTHDQVEAMTLGYRIVVMSNGRVQQIGKPQDVYGHPKNLFVAGFIGSPPMNLLRGHCTDGRIRLGELELPWSGPDAPEVAVGLRPEDLRPAQDGGPSLEFVVDVVEPLGNEVVVHGTTAGTAVESGAEEEAEIPLVAEGARAAITAVFEPADEPAPGERMRLGVVPERVHLFDLRTREAIR
;
A
#
# COMPACT_ATOMS: atom_id res chain seq x y z
N MET A 1 1.82 19.25 -16.66
CA MET A 1 1.49 17.92 -16.19
C MET A 1 -0.02 17.83 -16.16
N ALA A 2 -0.63 16.77 -15.73
CA ALA A 2 -2.09 16.70 -15.85
C ALA A 2 -2.69 15.91 -14.68
N GLU A 3 -3.82 16.38 -14.17
CA GLU A 3 -4.71 15.64 -13.30
C GLU A 3 -5.23 14.37 -13.99
N VAL A 4 -5.48 13.30 -13.22
CA VAL A 4 -6.13 12.08 -13.72
C VAL A 4 -7.39 11.84 -12.92
N ARG A 5 -8.55 11.72 -13.61
CA ARG A 5 -9.85 11.48 -12.99
C ARG A 5 -10.47 10.20 -13.52
N LEU A 6 -11.00 9.42 -12.59
CA LEU A 6 -11.86 8.28 -12.84
C LEU A 6 -13.21 8.58 -12.17
N GLU A 7 -14.30 8.57 -12.93
CA GLU A 7 -15.65 8.90 -12.46
C GLU A 7 -16.56 7.71 -12.69
N HIS A 8 -17.03 7.08 -11.60
CA HIS A 8 -17.93 5.93 -11.62
C HIS A 8 -17.46 4.78 -12.52
N VAL A 9 -16.15 4.51 -12.53
CA VAL A 9 -15.52 3.54 -13.42
C VAL A 9 -15.78 2.13 -12.92
N THR A 10 -16.45 1.34 -13.76
CA THR A 10 -16.67 -0.08 -13.53
C THR A 10 -15.96 -0.89 -14.62
N LYS A 11 -15.32 -2.00 -14.23
CA LYS A 11 -14.76 -3.00 -15.14
C LYS A 11 -15.23 -4.38 -14.78
N ARG A 12 -15.97 -5.01 -15.67
CA ARG A 12 -16.36 -6.42 -15.58
C ARG A 12 -15.67 -7.21 -16.68
N PHE A 13 -15.08 -8.34 -16.31
CA PHE A 13 -14.53 -9.31 -17.28
C PHE A 13 -15.55 -10.38 -17.65
N SER A 14 -16.53 -10.63 -16.78
CA SER A 14 -17.70 -11.48 -17.02
C SER A 14 -18.89 -10.92 -16.24
N GLU A 15 -20.07 -11.49 -16.40
CA GLU A 15 -21.27 -11.09 -15.64
C GLU A 15 -21.08 -11.23 -14.13
N SER A 16 -20.29 -12.23 -13.69
CA SER A 16 -20.05 -12.54 -12.27
C SER A 16 -18.78 -11.91 -11.69
N VAL A 17 -17.82 -11.46 -12.53
CA VAL A 17 -16.51 -10.96 -12.06
C VAL A 17 -16.37 -9.48 -12.38
N ALA A 18 -16.56 -8.65 -11.36
CA ALA A 18 -16.24 -7.23 -11.39
C ALA A 18 -14.85 -7.01 -10.80
N ALA A 19 -13.88 -6.62 -11.65
CA ALA A 19 -12.54 -6.25 -11.19
C ALA A 19 -12.50 -4.86 -10.58
N LEU A 20 -13.38 -3.97 -11.01
CA LEU A 20 -13.64 -2.65 -10.41
C LEU A 20 -15.14 -2.42 -10.39
N ASP A 21 -15.63 -1.89 -9.29
CA ASP A 21 -17.04 -1.61 -9.05
C ASP A 21 -17.21 -0.18 -8.54
N ASP A 22 -17.66 0.70 -9.43
CA ASP A 22 -17.94 2.11 -9.15
C ASP A 22 -16.74 2.91 -8.59
N LEU A 23 -15.56 2.74 -9.21
CA LEU A 23 -14.36 3.47 -8.79
C LEU A 23 -14.45 4.94 -9.17
N THR A 24 -14.47 5.81 -8.15
CA THR A 24 -14.30 7.26 -8.30
C THR A 24 -13.01 7.68 -7.61
N LEU A 25 -12.09 8.28 -8.38
CA LEU A 25 -10.76 8.66 -7.93
C LEU A 25 -10.24 9.86 -8.69
N GLU A 26 -9.72 10.83 -7.96
CA GLU A 26 -9.06 12.01 -8.50
C GLU A 26 -7.59 12.02 -8.04
N VAL A 27 -6.69 12.19 -8.99
CA VAL A 27 -5.24 12.34 -8.76
C VAL A 27 -4.83 13.73 -9.21
N GLY A 28 -4.44 14.56 -8.27
CA GLY A 28 -4.07 15.95 -8.54
C GLY A 28 -2.84 16.10 -9.44
N ASP A 29 -2.72 17.25 -10.08
CA ASP A 29 -1.53 17.56 -10.90
C ASP A 29 -0.26 17.53 -10.04
N GLY A 30 0.73 16.75 -10.46
CA GLY A 30 1.98 16.55 -9.73
C GLY A 30 1.87 15.67 -8.48
N GLU A 31 0.73 15.06 -8.21
CA GLU A 31 0.53 14.19 -7.06
C GLU A 31 1.20 12.81 -7.26
N PHE A 32 1.73 12.23 -6.16
CA PHE A 32 2.14 10.83 -6.08
C PHE A 32 1.09 10.05 -5.30
N LEU A 33 0.20 9.38 -6.02
CA LEU A 33 -0.86 8.55 -5.46
C LEU A 33 -0.48 7.08 -5.49
N ILE A 34 -0.73 6.36 -4.41
CA ILE A 34 -0.50 4.92 -4.34
C ILE A 34 -1.81 4.15 -4.21
N LEU A 35 -2.01 3.15 -5.06
CA LEU A 35 -3.05 2.14 -4.93
C LEU A 35 -2.45 0.95 -4.18
N VAL A 36 -3.00 0.61 -3.03
CA VAL A 36 -2.54 -0.50 -2.19
C VAL A 36 -3.72 -1.39 -1.80
N GLY A 37 -3.46 -2.69 -1.61
CA GLY A 37 -4.49 -3.68 -1.26
C GLY A 37 -4.02 -5.10 -1.58
N PRO A 38 -4.75 -6.14 -1.18
CA PRO A 38 -4.42 -7.53 -1.43
C PRO A 38 -4.40 -7.86 -2.93
N SER A 39 -3.83 -9.02 -3.25
CA SER A 39 -3.78 -9.53 -4.62
C SER A 39 -5.20 -9.65 -5.20
N GLY A 40 -5.38 -9.30 -6.48
CA GLY A 40 -6.69 -9.39 -7.14
C GLY A 40 -7.71 -8.29 -6.79
N CYS A 41 -7.43 -7.33 -5.90
CA CYS A 41 -8.41 -6.29 -5.50
C CYS A 41 -8.66 -5.19 -6.56
N GLY A 42 -8.05 -5.27 -7.77
CA GLY A 42 -8.34 -4.36 -8.88
C GLY A 42 -7.31 -3.27 -9.17
N LYS A 43 -6.22 -3.12 -8.41
CA LYS A 43 -5.19 -2.08 -8.57
C LYS A 43 -4.60 -2.01 -9.99
N THR A 44 -4.04 -3.13 -10.46
CA THR A 44 -3.47 -3.23 -11.80
C THR A 44 -4.53 -3.02 -12.89
N THR A 45 -5.79 -3.44 -12.65
CA THR A 45 -6.91 -3.16 -13.56
C THR A 45 -7.17 -1.66 -13.66
N ALA A 46 -7.23 -0.94 -12.54
CA ALA A 46 -7.37 0.53 -12.53
C ALA A 46 -6.25 1.21 -13.31
N LEU A 47 -4.99 0.79 -13.08
CA LEU A 47 -3.83 1.31 -13.79
C LEU A 47 -3.91 1.05 -15.32
N ARG A 48 -4.31 -0.17 -15.73
CA ARG A 48 -4.47 -0.55 -17.14
C ARG A 48 -5.59 0.22 -17.84
N LEU A 49 -6.67 0.54 -17.13
CA LEU A 49 -7.75 1.39 -17.64
C LEU A 49 -7.25 2.81 -17.91
N VAL A 50 -6.49 3.41 -16.99
CA VAL A 50 -5.87 4.73 -17.21
C VAL A 50 -4.89 4.66 -18.38
N ALA A 51 -4.11 3.57 -18.50
CA ALA A 51 -3.18 3.34 -19.60
C ALA A 51 -3.87 3.12 -20.97
N GLY A 52 -5.16 2.78 -20.99
CA GLY A 52 -5.89 2.41 -22.19
C GLY A 52 -5.60 1.00 -22.71
N LEU A 53 -4.96 0.17 -21.89
CA LEU A 53 -4.72 -1.24 -22.17
C LEU A 53 -5.97 -2.09 -21.94
N GLU A 54 -6.91 -1.55 -21.16
CA GLU A 54 -8.25 -2.08 -20.94
C GLU A 54 -9.28 -0.98 -21.21
N LYS A 55 -10.52 -1.39 -21.57
CA LYS A 55 -11.64 -0.46 -21.68
C LYS A 55 -12.55 -0.59 -20.48
N PRO A 56 -13.07 0.51 -19.92
CA PRO A 56 -14.06 0.44 -18.87
C PRO A 56 -15.38 -0.15 -19.42
N THR A 57 -16.14 -0.81 -18.55
CA THR A 57 -17.51 -1.26 -18.87
C THR A 57 -18.47 -0.08 -18.79
N SER A 58 -18.26 0.81 -17.80
CA SER A 58 -18.99 2.07 -17.65
C SER A 58 -18.12 3.11 -16.93
N GLY A 59 -18.57 4.35 -16.88
CA GLY A 59 -17.85 5.47 -16.26
C GLY A 59 -16.91 6.18 -17.20
N THR A 60 -16.23 7.20 -16.70
CA THR A 60 -15.40 8.13 -17.47
C THR A 60 -13.99 8.19 -16.92
N ILE A 61 -12.99 8.21 -17.81
CA ILE A 61 -11.59 8.41 -17.48
C ILE A 61 -11.12 9.66 -18.22
N ALA A 62 -10.55 10.61 -17.48
CA ALA A 62 -9.98 11.85 -18.04
C ALA A 62 -8.52 12.03 -17.63
N ILE A 63 -7.72 12.61 -18.53
CA ILE A 63 -6.33 13.03 -18.31
C ILE A 63 -6.23 14.51 -18.70
N GLY A 64 -6.08 15.37 -17.70
CA GLY A 64 -6.32 16.80 -17.88
C GLY A 64 -7.77 17.04 -18.29
N ASP A 65 -7.98 17.91 -19.28
CA ASP A 65 -9.32 18.25 -19.78
C ASP A 65 -9.87 17.25 -20.81
N ARG A 66 -9.14 16.14 -21.07
CA ARG A 66 -9.48 15.21 -22.15
C ARG A 66 -10.03 13.90 -21.61
N ILE A 67 -11.27 13.54 -22.01
CA ILE A 67 -11.80 12.18 -21.82
C ILE A 67 -11.04 11.22 -22.73
N VAL A 68 -10.55 10.09 -22.15
CA VAL A 68 -9.65 9.16 -22.86
C VAL A 68 -10.21 7.76 -23.03
N ASN A 69 -11.49 7.51 -22.76
CA ASN A 69 -12.11 6.18 -22.85
C ASN A 69 -11.82 5.48 -24.18
N ASP A 70 -11.93 6.20 -25.31
CA ASP A 70 -11.72 5.68 -26.68
C ASP A 70 -10.38 6.05 -27.28
N VAL A 71 -9.49 6.71 -26.49
CA VAL A 71 -8.16 7.09 -26.94
C VAL A 71 -7.21 5.90 -26.80
N THR A 72 -6.43 5.62 -27.85
CA THR A 72 -5.44 4.53 -27.82
C THR A 72 -4.34 4.79 -26.79
N PRO A 73 -3.68 3.76 -26.23
CA PRO A 73 -2.58 3.95 -25.26
C PRO A 73 -1.46 4.87 -25.75
N ARG A 74 -1.17 4.81 -27.06
CA ARG A 74 -0.14 5.63 -27.72
C ARG A 74 -0.43 7.13 -27.61
N ASP A 75 -1.71 7.49 -27.68
CA ASP A 75 -2.18 8.87 -27.82
C ASP A 75 -2.68 9.50 -26.51
N ARG A 76 -2.54 8.77 -25.38
CA ARG A 76 -2.93 9.26 -24.04
C ARG A 76 -1.87 10.12 -23.36
N ASP A 77 -0.68 10.26 -23.97
CA ASP A 77 0.48 11.00 -23.42
C ASP A 77 0.86 10.55 -21.98
N ILE A 78 0.75 9.26 -21.71
CA ILE A 78 1.19 8.63 -20.47
C ILE A 78 2.40 7.72 -20.71
N ALA A 79 3.12 7.40 -19.64
CA ALA A 79 4.15 6.38 -19.68
C ALA A 79 3.91 5.37 -18.57
N MET A 80 4.03 4.09 -18.91
CA MET A 80 3.85 2.98 -17.97
C MET A 80 5.15 2.21 -17.80
N VAL A 81 5.49 1.92 -16.54
CA VAL A 81 6.55 1.01 -16.14
C VAL A 81 5.90 -0.25 -15.61
N PHE A 82 6.19 -1.38 -16.24
CA PHE A 82 5.65 -2.69 -15.90
C PHE A 82 6.52 -3.37 -14.84
N GLN A 83 5.93 -4.27 -14.09
CA GLN A 83 6.58 -5.08 -13.04
C GLN A 83 7.86 -5.79 -13.54
N ASN A 84 7.87 -6.30 -14.77
CA ASN A 84 9.02 -6.98 -15.39
C ASN A 84 9.94 -6.04 -16.16
N TYR A 85 9.81 -4.70 -15.97
CA TYR A 85 10.55 -3.62 -16.66
C TYR A 85 10.36 -3.56 -18.18
N ALA A 86 9.97 -4.64 -18.83
CA ALA A 86 9.73 -4.79 -20.28
C ALA A 86 10.84 -4.18 -21.16
N LEU A 87 12.11 -4.32 -20.75
CA LEU A 87 13.25 -3.83 -21.53
C LEU A 87 13.51 -4.70 -22.77
N TYR A 88 13.93 -4.07 -23.87
CA TYR A 88 14.34 -4.78 -25.07
C TYR A 88 15.73 -5.41 -24.86
N PRO A 89 15.86 -6.74 -24.71
CA PRO A 89 17.09 -7.39 -24.25
C PRO A 89 18.24 -7.30 -25.26
N HIS A 90 17.92 -7.17 -26.55
CA HIS A 90 18.88 -7.08 -27.63
C HIS A 90 19.39 -5.65 -27.88
N MET A 91 18.78 -4.66 -27.25
CA MET A 91 19.13 -3.23 -27.39
C MET A 91 20.05 -2.78 -26.24
N THR A 92 20.92 -1.81 -26.52
CA THR A 92 21.67 -1.11 -25.46
C THR A 92 20.75 -0.23 -24.63
N VAL A 93 21.21 0.27 -23.47
CA VAL A 93 20.50 1.24 -22.65
C VAL A 93 20.09 2.47 -23.48
N HIS A 94 21.04 3.07 -24.20
CA HIS A 94 20.76 4.21 -25.09
C HIS A 94 19.62 3.90 -26.08
N LYS A 95 19.69 2.73 -26.75
CA LYS A 95 18.65 2.32 -27.71
C LYS A 95 17.29 2.06 -27.05
N ASN A 96 17.28 1.50 -25.83
CA ASN A 96 16.07 1.34 -25.04
C ASN A 96 15.42 2.69 -24.73
N LEU A 97 16.20 3.68 -24.28
CA LEU A 97 15.71 5.03 -23.99
C LEU A 97 15.18 5.71 -25.27
N ALA A 98 15.93 5.65 -26.36
CA ALA A 98 15.60 6.31 -27.62
C ALA A 98 14.43 5.68 -28.38
N PHE A 99 14.06 4.43 -28.09
CA PHE A 99 13.12 3.65 -28.90
C PHE A 99 11.78 4.35 -29.11
N GLY A 100 11.13 4.74 -28.02
CA GLY A 100 9.79 5.38 -28.08
C GLY A 100 9.77 6.72 -28.82
N LEU A 101 10.89 7.47 -28.79
CA LEU A 101 11.05 8.74 -29.53
C LEU A 101 11.24 8.48 -31.02
N LYS A 102 11.99 7.42 -31.39
CA LYS A 102 12.17 7.02 -32.79
C LYS A 102 10.85 6.62 -33.44
N GLU A 103 10.03 5.82 -32.74
CA GLU A 103 8.70 5.42 -33.21
C GLU A 103 7.74 6.61 -33.39
N ARG A 104 8.00 7.72 -32.71
CA ARG A 104 7.26 8.98 -32.86
C ARG A 104 7.89 9.91 -33.92
N HIS A 105 8.90 9.45 -34.68
CA HIS A 105 9.62 10.21 -35.67
C HIS A 105 10.26 11.51 -35.14
N THR A 106 10.63 11.50 -33.83
CA THR A 106 11.33 12.65 -33.22
C THR A 106 12.68 12.90 -33.91
N PRO A 107 13.08 14.14 -34.20
CA PRO A 107 14.37 14.48 -34.82
C PRO A 107 15.56 13.95 -33.97
N LYS A 108 16.59 13.43 -34.65
CA LYS A 108 17.76 12.83 -33.98
C LYS A 108 18.43 13.73 -32.94
N PRO A 109 18.65 15.05 -33.18
CA PRO A 109 19.21 15.94 -32.15
C PRO A 109 18.37 16.00 -30.87
N GLU A 110 17.06 15.99 -31.01
CA GLU A 110 16.13 16.03 -29.89
C GLU A 110 16.12 14.70 -29.12
N ILE A 111 16.21 13.55 -29.80
CA ILE A 111 16.39 12.24 -29.16
C ILE A 111 17.66 12.24 -28.32
N GLU A 112 18.80 12.68 -28.85
CA GLU A 112 20.07 12.72 -28.15
C GLU A 112 20.01 13.66 -26.91
N ARG A 113 19.34 14.82 -27.05
CA ARG A 113 19.13 15.74 -25.93
C ARG A 113 18.33 15.05 -24.78
N ARG A 114 17.14 14.52 -25.07
CA ARG A 114 16.25 13.90 -24.09
C ARG A 114 16.87 12.66 -23.45
N VAL A 115 17.57 11.83 -24.24
CA VAL A 115 18.27 10.66 -23.70
C VAL A 115 19.37 11.08 -22.73
N ARG A 116 20.14 12.12 -23.06
CA ARG A 116 21.20 12.64 -22.19
C ARG A 116 20.62 13.20 -20.88
N GLU A 117 19.56 14.00 -20.97
CA GLU A 117 18.88 14.56 -19.79
C GLU A 117 18.31 13.47 -18.88
N ALA A 118 17.60 12.49 -19.43
CA ALA A 118 17.07 11.35 -18.66
C ALA A 118 18.20 10.51 -18.06
N SER A 119 19.28 10.28 -18.80
CA SER A 119 20.47 9.56 -18.33
C SER A 119 21.13 10.25 -17.13
N ALA A 120 21.32 11.55 -17.21
CA ALA A 120 21.89 12.35 -16.13
C ALA A 120 21.00 12.39 -14.87
N ILE A 121 19.67 12.47 -15.05
CA ILE A 121 18.71 12.42 -13.92
C ILE A 121 18.79 11.09 -13.18
N LEU A 122 18.97 9.98 -13.92
CA LEU A 122 18.87 8.61 -13.41
C LEU A 122 20.24 7.96 -13.14
N GLY A 123 21.35 8.70 -13.35
CA GLY A 123 22.70 8.17 -13.17
C GLY A 123 23.02 6.98 -14.08
N LEU A 124 22.69 7.09 -15.37
CA LEU A 124 22.84 6.04 -16.37
C LEU A 124 23.96 6.32 -17.40
N ASP A 125 24.69 7.45 -17.27
CA ASP A 125 25.63 7.92 -18.28
C ASP A 125 26.69 6.87 -18.64
N ASP A 126 27.30 6.23 -17.65
CA ASP A 126 28.32 5.18 -17.80
C ASP A 126 27.74 3.84 -18.29
N LEU A 127 26.42 3.72 -18.35
CA LEU A 127 25.70 2.49 -18.69
C LEU A 127 25.07 2.50 -20.07
N LEU A 128 25.10 3.64 -20.78
CA LEU A 128 24.39 3.83 -22.05
C LEU A 128 24.77 2.80 -23.14
N GLY A 129 26.01 2.30 -23.12
CA GLY A 129 26.49 1.27 -24.05
C GLY A 129 26.14 -0.16 -23.68
N ARG A 130 25.73 -0.42 -22.43
CA ARG A 130 25.43 -1.78 -21.92
C ARG A 130 24.08 -2.29 -22.41
N ARG A 131 23.91 -3.63 -22.34
CA ARG A 131 22.62 -4.31 -22.57
C ARG A 131 21.97 -4.69 -21.24
N PRO A 132 20.64 -4.92 -21.20
CA PRO A 132 19.93 -5.28 -19.97
C PRO A 132 20.52 -6.47 -19.17
N ALA A 133 21.05 -7.48 -19.85
CA ALA A 133 21.72 -8.62 -19.22
C ALA A 133 22.98 -8.25 -18.41
N GLN A 134 23.58 -7.10 -18.68
CA GLN A 134 24.80 -6.59 -18.03
C GLN A 134 24.49 -5.62 -16.87
N LEU A 135 23.22 -5.49 -16.49
CA LEU A 135 22.74 -4.54 -15.49
C LEU A 135 22.24 -5.26 -14.24
N SER A 136 22.42 -4.62 -13.09
CA SER A 136 21.75 -5.03 -11.84
C SER A 136 20.23 -4.78 -11.90
N GLY A 137 19.46 -5.35 -10.97
CA GLY A 137 18.01 -5.13 -10.87
C GLY A 137 17.64 -3.64 -10.81
N GLY A 138 18.26 -2.88 -9.92
CA GLY A 138 18.04 -1.43 -9.81
C GLY A 138 18.47 -0.63 -11.03
N GLN A 139 19.55 -1.03 -11.71
CA GLN A 139 19.95 -0.42 -12.98
C GLN A 139 18.92 -0.69 -14.08
N ARG A 140 18.39 -1.91 -14.19
CA ARG A 140 17.29 -2.21 -15.12
C ARG A 140 16.05 -1.37 -14.85
N GLN A 141 15.69 -1.21 -13.60
CA GLN A 141 14.57 -0.37 -13.19
C GLN A 141 14.78 1.09 -13.61
N ARG A 142 15.95 1.68 -13.33
CA ARG A 142 16.28 3.04 -13.77
C ARG A 142 16.19 3.19 -15.29
N VAL A 143 16.64 2.20 -16.06
CA VAL A 143 16.48 2.21 -17.52
C VAL A 143 15.01 2.17 -17.94
N ALA A 144 14.16 1.37 -17.26
CA ALA A 144 12.72 1.35 -17.53
C ALA A 144 12.06 2.71 -17.23
N MET A 145 12.44 3.34 -16.12
CA MET A 145 12.00 4.69 -15.77
C MET A 145 12.50 5.73 -16.80
N GLY A 146 13.76 5.63 -17.22
CA GLY A 146 14.33 6.51 -18.24
C GLY A 146 13.59 6.41 -19.56
N ARG A 147 13.19 5.20 -19.97
CA ARG A 147 12.38 4.96 -21.16
C ARG A 147 10.99 5.63 -21.09
N ALA A 148 10.45 5.72 -19.87
CA ALA A 148 9.22 6.46 -19.61
C ALA A 148 9.47 7.97 -19.61
N LEU A 149 10.55 8.43 -18.96
CA LEU A 149 10.87 9.85 -18.76
C LEU A 149 11.18 10.59 -20.06
N VAL A 150 11.93 9.99 -20.99
CA VAL A 150 12.29 10.62 -22.28
C VAL A 150 11.07 11.05 -23.13
N ARG A 151 9.89 10.48 -22.82
CA ARG A 151 8.63 10.79 -23.51
C ARG A 151 7.97 12.07 -22.99
N GLU A 152 8.43 12.62 -21.86
CA GLU A 152 7.84 13.76 -21.17
C GLU A 152 6.33 13.58 -20.98
N PRO A 153 5.91 12.50 -20.29
CA PRO A 153 4.51 12.13 -20.19
C PRO A 153 3.75 13.08 -19.26
N LYS A 154 2.44 13.20 -19.47
CA LYS A 154 1.52 13.93 -18.58
C LYS A 154 1.34 13.21 -17.23
N ALA A 155 1.40 11.87 -17.23
CA ALA A 155 1.34 11.07 -16.00
C ALA A 155 2.20 9.81 -16.11
N PHE A 156 2.80 9.38 -14.98
CA PHE A 156 3.48 8.11 -14.82
C PHE A 156 2.55 7.07 -14.20
N LEU A 157 2.57 5.88 -14.76
CA LEU A 157 1.86 4.71 -14.26
C LEU A 157 2.89 3.63 -13.91
N LEU A 158 3.00 3.28 -12.62
CA LEU A 158 4.01 2.38 -12.11
C LEU A 158 3.32 1.12 -11.53
N ASP A 159 3.46 -0.03 -12.21
CA ASP A 159 2.84 -1.29 -11.83
C ASP A 159 3.88 -2.16 -11.09
N GLU A 160 3.85 -2.15 -9.77
CA GLU A 160 4.74 -2.89 -8.86
C GLU A 160 6.24 -2.81 -9.25
N PRO A 161 6.80 -1.62 -9.47
CA PRO A 161 8.12 -1.51 -10.08
C PRO A 161 9.27 -1.99 -9.18
N LEU A 162 9.04 -2.21 -7.87
CA LEU A 162 10.06 -2.64 -6.91
C LEU A 162 9.95 -4.12 -6.52
N SER A 163 8.89 -4.84 -6.92
CA SER A 163 8.61 -6.21 -6.47
C SER A 163 9.72 -7.21 -6.79
N ASN A 164 10.45 -7.02 -7.91
CA ASN A 164 11.53 -7.92 -8.35
C ASN A 164 12.91 -7.55 -7.80
N LEU A 165 12.99 -6.71 -6.76
CA LEU A 165 14.25 -6.31 -6.13
C LEU A 165 14.42 -6.98 -4.75
N ASP A 166 15.68 -7.25 -4.39
CA ASP A 166 16.01 -7.65 -3.02
C ASP A 166 15.69 -6.53 -2.00
N ALA A 167 15.57 -6.88 -0.72
CA ALA A 167 15.15 -5.96 0.34
C ALA A 167 16.05 -4.72 0.45
N LYS A 168 17.38 -4.90 0.38
CA LYS A 168 18.34 -3.79 0.49
C LYS A 168 18.20 -2.81 -0.68
N LEU A 169 18.11 -3.35 -1.88
CA LEU A 169 17.96 -2.55 -3.10
C LEU A 169 16.59 -1.86 -3.14
N ARG A 170 15.53 -2.51 -2.65
CA ARG A 170 14.18 -1.93 -2.54
C ARG A 170 14.17 -0.67 -1.67
N VAL A 171 14.85 -0.70 -0.50
CA VAL A 171 15.00 0.49 0.38
C VAL A 171 15.67 1.64 -0.36
N GLN A 172 16.78 1.37 -1.07
CA GLN A 172 17.50 2.39 -1.83
C GLN A 172 16.64 2.98 -2.96
N MET A 173 15.96 2.10 -3.70
CA MET A 173 15.13 2.51 -4.84
C MET A 173 13.88 3.30 -4.43
N ARG A 174 13.28 3.00 -3.27
CA ARG A 174 12.19 3.85 -2.70
C ARG A 174 12.67 5.29 -2.50
N ALA A 175 13.80 5.47 -1.82
CA ALA A 175 14.34 6.81 -1.60
C ALA A 175 14.65 7.54 -2.91
N GLU A 176 15.16 6.83 -3.92
CA GLU A 176 15.46 7.37 -5.22
C GLU A 176 14.20 7.76 -6.01
N LEU A 177 13.17 6.91 -6.03
CA LEU A 177 11.87 7.21 -6.63
C LEU A 177 11.26 8.49 -6.06
N LYS A 178 11.32 8.64 -4.73
CA LYS A 178 10.82 9.84 -4.06
C LYS A 178 11.58 11.10 -4.50
N ARG A 179 12.92 11.03 -4.58
CA ARG A 179 13.75 12.16 -5.06
C ARG A 179 13.44 12.51 -6.52
N ILE A 180 13.31 11.50 -7.38
CA ILE A 180 12.98 11.69 -8.79
C ILE A 180 11.61 12.37 -8.94
N HIS A 181 10.61 11.89 -8.22
CA HIS A 181 9.29 12.51 -8.23
C HIS A 181 9.33 13.96 -7.74
N GLN A 182 10.00 14.24 -6.60
CA GLN A 182 10.16 15.60 -6.08
C GLN A 182 10.84 16.55 -7.08
N ARG A 183 11.81 16.04 -7.85
CA ARG A 183 12.54 16.84 -8.86
C ARG A 183 11.69 17.10 -10.10
N LEU A 184 10.88 16.13 -10.52
CA LEU A 184 10.15 16.20 -11.79
C LEU A 184 8.72 16.72 -11.61
N GLY A 185 8.09 16.49 -10.46
CA GLY A 185 6.71 16.88 -10.16
C GLY A 185 5.66 16.23 -11.07
N ILE A 186 5.94 15.09 -11.70
CA ILE A 186 5.03 14.44 -12.63
C ILE A 186 3.94 13.68 -11.87
N THR A 187 2.68 13.88 -12.24
CA THR A 187 1.55 13.11 -11.71
C THR A 187 1.84 11.61 -11.82
N THR A 188 1.79 10.90 -10.70
CA THR A 188 2.20 9.50 -10.64
C THR A 188 1.13 8.65 -9.95
N ILE A 189 0.71 7.57 -10.61
CA ILE A 189 -0.10 6.51 -10.03
C ILE A 189 0.79 5.29 -9.87
N TYR A 190 0.95 4.83 -8.64
CA TYR A 190 1.81 3.73 -8.25
C TYR A 190 0.97 2.60 -7.68
N VAL A 191 1.17 1.39 -8.16
CA VAL A 191 0.51 0.18 -7.64
C VAL A 191 1.53 -0.62 -6.84
N THR A 192 1.13 -1.08 -5.67
CA THR A 192 1.90 -1.99 -4.84
C THR A 192 1.00 -2.86 -3.96
N HIS A 193 1.51 -4.01 -3.53
CA HIS A 193 0.97 -4.79 -2.42
C HIS A 193 1.80 -4.58 -1.13
N ASP A 194 2.96 -3.92 -1.21
CA ASP A 194 3.85 -3.64 -0.08
C ASP A 194 3.36 -2.39 0.68
N GLN A 195 2.94 -2.60 1.93
CA GLN A 195 2.45 -1.54 2.80
C GLN A 195 3.54 -0.52 3.15
N VAL A 196 4.82 -0.97 3.28
CA VAL A 196 5.94 -0.08 3.60
C VAL A 196 6.20 0.88 2.44
N GLU A 197 6.03 0.42 1.19
CA GLU A 197 6.08 1.30 0.03
C GLU A 197 4.96 2.34 0.07
N ALA A 198 3.72 1.89 0.35
CA ALA A 198 2.56 2.78 0.43
C ALA A 198 2.75 3.86 1.51
N MET A 199 3.18 3.47 2.70
CA MET A 199 3.38 4.38 3.83
C MET A 199 4.54 5.37 3.63
N THR A 200 5.57 5.00 2.84
CA THR A 200 6.80 5.81 2.72
C THR A 200 6.86 6.69 1.47
N LEU A 201 6.26 6.26 0.36
CA LEU A 201 6.35 6.95 -0.93
C LEU A 201 5.18 7.90 -1.19
N GLY A 202 3.94 7.48 -0.81
CA GLY A 202 2.72 8.19 -1.19
C GLY A 202 2.53 9.53 -0.49
N TYR A 203 2.04 10.53 -1.22
CA TYR A 203 1.42 11.71 -0.61
C TYR A 203 0.01 11.36 -0.13
N ARG A 204 -0.70 10.57 -0.91
CA ARG A 204 -1.98 9.93 -0.59
C ARG A 204 -1.93 8.45 -0.97
N ILE A 205 -2.62 7.63 -0.17
CA ILE A 205 -2.83 6.21 -0.47
C ILE A 205 -4.32 5.94 -0.64
N VAL A 206 -4.62 4.99 -1.52
CA VAL A 206 -5.95 4.45 -1.77
C VAL A 206 -5.91 2.98 -1.39
N VAL A 207 -6.55 2.64 -0.29
CA VAL A 207 -6.69 1.25 0.15
C VAL A 207 -7.86 0.64 -0.61
N MET A 208 -7.61 -0.45 -1.33
CA MET A 208 -8.59 -1.13 -2.17
C MET A 208 -8.85 -2.56 -1.69
N SER A 209 -10.09 -2.98 -1.79
CA SER A 209 -10.52 -4.37 -1.59
C SER A 209 -11.72 -4.68 -2.48
N ASN A 210 -11.74 -5.86 -3.10
CA ASN A 210 -12.87 -6.36 -3.90
C ASN A 210 -13.35 -5.35 -4.96
N GLY A 211 -12.42 -4.71 -5.66
CA GLY A 211 -12.72 -3.75 -6.72
C GLY A 211 -13.22 -2.39 -6.25
N ARG A 212 -13.27 -2.13 -4.94
CA ARG A 212 -13.78 -0.90 -4.34
C ARG A 212 -12.73 -0.20 -3.49
N VAL A 213 -12.86 1.11 -3.37
CA VAL A 213 -12.06 1.92 -2.44
C VAL A 213 -12.60 1.75 -1.02
N GLN A 214 -11.73 1.38 -0.10
CA GLN A 214 -12.03 1.29 1.33
C GLN A 214 -11.73 2.60 2.06
N GLN A 215 -10.59 3.21 1.76
CA GLN A 215 -10.20 4.50 2.33
C GLN A 215 -9.20 5.22 1.42
N ILE A 216 -9.30 6.55 1.38
CA ILE A 216 -8.31 7.43 0.76
C ILE A 216 -7.84 8.43 1.83
N GLY A 217 -6.53 8.66 1.91
CA GLY A 217 -5.97 9.65 2.83
C GLY A 217 -4.45 9.71 2.79
N LYS A 218 -3.88 10.59 3.61
CA LYS A 218 -2.44 10.56 3.87
C LYS A 218 -2.09 9.25 4.59
N PRO A 219 -0.90 8.68 4.37
CA PRO A 219 -0.52 7.41 5.00
C PRO A 219 -0.75 7.39 6.52
N GLN A 220 -0.30 8.43 7.23
CA GLN A 220 -0.46 8.53 8.68
C GLN A 220 -1.92 8.62 9.12
N ASP A 221 -2.78 9.32 8.35
CA ASP A 221 -4.20 9.45 8.66
C ASP A 221 -4.92 8.10 8.47
N VAL A 222 -4.55 7.34 7.44
CA VAL A 222 -5.10 6.00 7.19
C VAL A 222 -4.67 5.02 8.27
N TYR A 223 -3.41 5.10 8.73
CA TYR A 223 -2.88 4.30 9.82
C TYR A 223 -3.53 4.62 11.16
N GLY A 224 -3.56 5.91 11.52
CA GLY A 224 -4.06 6.39 12.81
C GLY A 224 -5.58 6.39 12.92
N HIS A 225 -6.31 6.49 11.79
CA HIS A 225 -7.76 6.61 11.77
C HIS A 225 -8.37 5.70 10.69
N PRO A 226 -8.22 4.36 10.80
CA PRO A 226 -8.82 3.44 9.85
C PRO A 226 -10.35 3.58 9.87
N LYS A 227 -10.98 3.61 8.68
CA LYS A 227 -12.43 3.78 8.55
C LYS A 227 -13.23 2.52 8.87
N ASN A 228 -12.62 1.35 8.68
CA ASN A 228 -13.29 0.07 8.89
C ASN A 228 -12.30 -1.01 9.31
N LEU A 229 -12.82 -2.18 9.67
CA LEU A 229 -12.06 -3.35 10.10
C LEU A 229 -11.03 -3.80 9.06
N PHE A 230 -11.40 -3.76 7.78
CA PHE A 230 -10.49 -4.15 6.70
C PHE A 230 -9.23 -3.27 6.69
N VAL A 231 -9.41 -1.94 6.70
CA VAL A 231 -8.27 -1.01 6.69
C VAL A 231 -7.42 -1.16 7.95
N ALA A 232 -8.05 -1.38 9.11
CA ALA A 232 -7.37 -1.57 10.39
C ALA A 232 -6.46 -2.82 10.38
N GLY A 233 -6.96 -3.93 9.86
CA GLY A 233 -6.19 -5.18 9.75
C GLY A 233 -5.22 -5.20 8.57
N PHE A 234 -5.53 -4.47 7.48
CA PHE A 234 -4.65 -4.44 6.31
C PHE A 234 -3.46 -3.48 6.48
N ILE A 235 -3.64 -2.32 7.12
CA ILE A 235 -2.58 -1.31 7.25
C ILE A 235 -1.88 -1.43 8.60
N GLY A 236 -0.63 -1.84 8.56
CA GLY A 236 0.28 -2.05 9.69
C GLY A 236 1.01 -3.39 9.59
N SER A 237 2.25 -3.44 10.04
CA SER A 237 3.07 -4.65 10.12
C SER A 237 3.83 -4.63 11.45
N PRO A 238 3.41 -5.48 12.41
CA PRO A 238 2.27 -6.40 12.37
C PRO A 238 0.90 -5.73 12.27
N PRO A 239 -0.16 -6.48 11.86
CA PRO A 239 -1.52 -5.95 11.76
C PRO A 239 -2.12 -5.59 13.13
N MET A 240 -3.18 -4.78 13.14
CA MET A 240 -3.92 -4.42 14.35
C MET A 240 -4.57 -5.66 14.98
N ASN A 241 -4.40 -5.88 16.28
CA ASN A 241 -5.15 -6.87 17.02
C ASN A 241 -6.62 -6.44 17.10
N LEU A 242 -7.54 -7.32 16.72
CA LEU A 242 -8.97 -7.08 16.75
C LEU A 242 -9.65 -8.10 17.67
N LEU A 243 -10.24 -7.61 18.75
CA LEU A 243 -10.85 -8.44 19.80
C LEU A 243 -12.31 -8.06 19.98
N ARG A 244 -13.19 -9.04 20.19
CA ARG A 244 -14.61 -8.78 20.44
C ARG A 244 -14.81 -8.18 21.84
N GLY A 245 -15.52 -7.07 21.92
CA GLY A 245 -15.85 -6.38 23.14
C GLY A 245 -17.26 -5.81 23.13
N HIS A 246 -17.60 -5.08 24.18
CA HIS A 246 -18.89 -4.42 24.37
C HIS A 246 -18.66 -3.00 24.88
N CYS A 247 -19.47 -2.04 24.41
CA CYS A 247 -19.51 -0.66 24.92
C CYS A 247 -20.86 -0.41 25.60
N THR A 248 -20.89 -0.33 26.90
CA THR A 248 -22.10 -0.10 27.68
C THR A 248 -21.78 0.75 28.91
N ASP A 249 -22.72 1.60 29.31
CA ASP A 249 -22.62 2.45 30.52
C ASP A 249 -21.33 3.27 30.60
N GLY A 250 -20.90 3.85 29.47
CA GLY A 250 -19.69 4.67 29.38
C GLY A 250 -18.37 3.89 29.54
N ARG A 251 -18.39 2.58 29.27
CA ARG A 251 -17.20 1.72 29.35
C ARG A 251 -17.09 0.77 28.18
N ILE A 252 -15.84 0.56 27.73
CA ILE A 252 -15.45 -0.56 26.87
C ILE A 252 -15.08 -1.73 27.76
N ARG A 253 -15.67 -2.90 27.49
CA ARG A 253 -15.34 -4.16 28.20
C ARG A 253 -14.75 -5.16 27.22
N LEU A 254 -13.59 -5.70 27.58
CA LEU A 254 -12.86 -6.69 26.82
C LEU A 254 -12.31 -7.74 27.82
N GLY A 255 -13.05 -8.84 28.05
CA GLY A 255 -12.76 -9.78 29.14
C GLY A 255 -12.74 -9.06 30.49
N GLU A 256 -11.61 -9.10 31.21
CA GLU A 256 -11.42 -8.40 32.46
C GLU A 256 -11.00 -6.91 32.31
N LEU A 257 -10.63 -6.49 31.11
CA LEU A 257 -10.25 -5.10 30.84
C LEU A 257 -11.49 -4.22 30.75
N GLU A 258 -11.52 -3.16 31.55
CA GLU A 258 -12.49 -2.07 31.44
C GLU A 258 -11.74 -0.75 31.11
N LEU A 259 -12.22 -0.04 30.09
CA LEU A 259 -11.68 1.27 29.69
C LEU A 259 -12.82 2.31 29.71
N PRO A 260 -12.53 3.58 30.03
CA PRO A 260 -13.53 4.64 29.93
C PRO A 260 -13.91 4.87 28.45
N TRP A 261 -15.21 5.12 28.23
CA TRP A 261 -15.76 5.42 26.90
C TRP A 261 -16.77 6.56 26.98
N SER A 262 -16.64 7.55 26.08
CA SER A 262 -17.54 8.71 26.02
C SER A 262 -18.48 8.70 24.80
N GLY A 263 -18.37 7.69 23.94
CA GLY A 263 -19.21 7.54 22.75
C GLY A 263 -20.52 6.79 23.04
N PRO A 264 -21.29 6.48 21.97
CA PRO A 264 -22.54 5.75 22.08
C PRO A 264 -22.36 4.32 22.59
N ASP A 265 -23.39 3.79 23.23
CA ASP A 265 -23.45 2.37 23.57
C ASP A 265 -23.50 1.51 22.29
N ALA A 266 -22.69 0.49 22.26
CA ALA A 266 -22.59 -0.46 21.16
C ALA A 266 -22.40 -1.87 21.72
N PRO A 267 -23.41 -2.75 21.64
CA PRO A 267 -23.41 -4.05 22.34
C PRO A 267 -22.41 -5.04 21.72
N GLU A 268 -22.03 -4.86 20.48
CA GLU A 268 -21.05 -5.72 19.79
C GLU A 268 -20.05 -4.86 19.00
N VAL A 269 -18.82 -4.82 19.52
CA VAL A 269 -17.73 -4.05 18.89
C VAL A 269 -16.49 -4.92 18.69
N ALA A 270 -15.70 -4.57 17.69
CA ALA A 270 -14.30 -4.97 17.65
C ALA A 270 -13.47 -3.87 18.30
N VAL A 271 -12.69 -4.26 19.29
CA VAL A 271 -11.69 -3.42 19.97
C VAL A 271 -10.36 -3.63 19.27
N GLY A 272 -9.86 -2.59 18.62
CA GLY A 272 -8.60 -2.59 17.88
C GLY A 272 -7.45 -2.08 18.74
N LEU A 273 -6.38 -2.85 18.83
CA LEU A 273 -5.18 -2.53 19.59
C LEU A 273 -3.96 -2.67 18.68
N ARG A 274 -3.22 -1.59 18.46
CA ARG A 274 -1.97 -1.65 17.68
C ARG A 274 -0.90 -2.42 18.46
N PRO A 275 -0.10 -3.28 17.81
CA PRO A 275 0.96 -4.05 18.46
C PRO A 275 1.98 -3.18 19.22
N GLU A 276 2.35 -2.04 18.68
CA GLU A 276 3.28 -1.08 19.28
C GLU A 276 2.72 -0.29 20.47
N ASP A 277 1.39 -0.30 20.64
CA ASP A 277 0.70 0.35 21.78
C ASP A 277 0.51 -0.62 22.96
N LEU A 278 0.83 -1.91 22.76
CA LEU A 278 0.82 -2.93 23.80
C LEU A 278 2.23 -3.06 24.39
N ARG A 279 2.39 -2.68 25.65
CA ARG A 279 3.68 -2.72 26.36
C ARG A 279 3.53 -3.46 27.68
N PRO A 280 4.63 -3.97 28.28
CA PRO A 280 4.57 -4.49 29.63
C PRO A 280 3.88 -3.49 30.56
N ALA A 281 2.86 -3.96 31.30
CA ALA A 281 2.03 -3.10 32.13
C ALA A 281 2.85 -2.50 33.28
N GLN A 282 2.65 -1.22 33.53
CA GLN A 282 3.07 -0.58 34.77
C GLN A 282 1.98 -0.76 35.85
N ASP A 283 2.39 -0.73 37.11
CA ASP A 283 1.46 -0.96 38.22
C ASP A 283 0.23 -0.04 38.21
N GLY A 284 -0.95 -0.65 38.28
CA GLY A 284 -2.24 0.04 38.48
C GLY A 284 -2.95 0.54 37.22
N GLY A 285 -2.40 0.34 36.02
CA GLY A 285 -3.04 0.74 34.76
C GLY A 285 -3.96 -0.33 34.17
N PRO A 286 -4.84 0.05 33.20
CA PRO A 286 -5.64 -0.90 32.47
C PRO A 286 -4.74 -1.84 31.67
N SER A 287 -4.97 -3.15 31.77
CA SER A 287 -4.08 -4.15 31.16
C SER A 287 -4.79 -5.46 30.86
N LEU A 288 -4.24 -6.18 29.86
CA LEU A 288 -4.68 -7.53 29.45
C LEU A 288 -3.71 -8.59 30.00
N GLU A 289 -4.25 -9.74 30.37
CA GLU A 289 -3.42 -10.93 30.60
C GLU A 289 -2.86 -11.44 29.28
N PHE A 290 -1.58 -11.76 29.24
CA PHE A 290 -0.90 -12.23 28.04
C PHE A 290 0.02 -13.41 28.35
N VAL A 291 -0.07 -14.44 27.54
CA VAL A 291 0.82 -15.60 27.61
C VAL A 291 1.64 -15.63 26.33
N VAL A 292 2.95 -15.56 26.46
CA VAL A 292 3.90 -15.52 25.35
C VAL A 292 4.01 -16.90 24.70
N ASP A 293 3.81 -16.97 23.39
CA ASP A 293 3.97 -18.20 22.61
C ASP A 293 5.29 -18.19 21.82
N VAL A 294 5.52 -17.13 21.03
CA VAL A 294 6.69 -16.98 20.14
C VAL A 294 7.30 -15.59 20.29
N VAL A 295 8.61 -15.52 20.28
CA VAL A 295 9.38 -14.27 20.34
C VAL A 295 10.27 -14.17 19.10
N GLU A 296 10.15 -13.06 18.36
CA GLU A 296 10.92 -12.78 17.13
C GLU A 296 11.75 -11.52 17.31
N PRO A 297 13.03 -11.61 17.74
CA PRO A 297 13.89 -10.45 17.84
C PRO A 297 14.36 -9.98 16.46
N LEU A 298 13.99 -8.75 16.10
CA LEU A 298 14.36 -8.10 14.82
C LEU A 298 15.55 -7.15 14.95
N GLY A 299 16.15 -7.10 16.13
CA GLY A 299 17.33 -6.29 16.43
C GLY A 299 17.02 -4.92 17.03
N ASN A 300 16.18 -4.12 16.40
CA ASN A 300 15.72 -2.82 16.91
C ASN A 300 14.40 -2.92 17.70
N GLU A 301 13.68 -4.01 17.54
CA GLU A 301 12.41 -4.31 18.21
C GLU A 301 12.24 -5.83 18.33
N VAL A 302 11.32 -6.24 19.19
CA VAL A 302 10.97 -7.64 19.41
C VAL A 302 9.48 -7.80 19.12
N VAL A 303 9.13 -8.63 18.16
CA VAL A 303 7.73 -9.01 17.90
C VAL A 303 7.39 -10.21 18.76
N VAL A 304 6.35 -10.08 19.56
CA VAL A 304 5.93 -11.09 20.52
C VAL A 304 4.53 -11.56 20.18
N HIS A 305 4.40 -12.83 19.81
CA HIS A 305 3.11 -13.49 19.58
C HIS A 305 2.70 -14.23 20.82
N GLY A 306 1.41 -14.19 21.12
CA GLY A 306 0.88 -14.91 22.28
C GLY A 306 -0.63 -14.85 22.34
N THR A 307 -1.19 -15.21 23.47
CA THR A 307 -2.63 -15.31 23.64
C THR A 307 -3.14 -14.49 24.82
N THR A 308 -4.35 -13.95 24.68
CA THR A 308 -5.09 -13.26 25.73
C THR A 308 -6.49 -13.86 25.91
N ALA A 309 -7.15 -13.59 27.03
CA ALA A 309 -8.57 -13.94 27.22
C ALA A 309 -9.44 -13.14 26.22
N GLY A 310 -10.38 -13.80 25.57
CA GLY A 310 -11.32 -13.17 24.63
C GLY A 310 -11.42 -13.89 23.29
N THR A 311 -12.12 -13.28 22.36
CA THR A 311 -12.36 -13.81 21.00
C THR A 311 -11.80 -12.85 19.97
N ALA A 312 -10.96 -13.34 19.05
CA ALA A 312 -10.47 -12.58 17.93
C ALA A 312 -11.61 -12.26 16.93
N VAL A 313 -11.46 -11.14 16.23
CA VAL A 313 -12.36 -10.71 15.15
C VAL A 313 -11.56 -10.68 13.85
N GLU A 314 -12.09 -11.35 12.82
CA GLU A 314 -11.47 -11.32 11.49
C GLU A 314 -11.65 -9.95 10.83
N SER A 315 -10.55 -9.39 10.37
CA SER A 315 -10.54 -8.11 9.62
C SER A 315 -11.11 -8.26 8.22
N GLY A 316 -11.02 -9.45 7.63
CA GLY A 316 -11.28 -9.72 6.22
C GLY A 316 -10.16 -9.22 5.32
N ALA A 317 -9.01 -8.94 5.89
CA ALA A 317 -7.78 -8.55 5.19
C ALA A 317 -6.78 -9.72 5.07
N GLU A 318 -7.05 -10.82 5.81
CA GLU A 318 -6.23 -12.01 5.81
C GLU A 318 -6.18 -12.62 4.39
N GLU A 319 -4.98 -12.91 3.89
CA GLU A 319 -4.81 -13.73 2.71
C GLU A 319 -5.07 -15.20 3.07
N GLU A 320 -5.65 -15.99 2.16
CA GLU A 320 -6.01 -17.41 2.38
C GLU A 320 -4.83 -18.32 2.84
N ALA A 321 -3.61 -17.79 2.88
CA ALA A 321 -2.39 -18.51 3.23
C ALA A 321 -1.87 -18.26 4.65
N GLU A 322 -2.39 -17.30 5.39
CA GLU A 322 -2.01 -17.14 6.79
C GLU A 322 -2.76 -18.20 7.61
N ILE A 323 -2.01 -19.19 8.11
CA ILE A 323 -2.53 -20.14 9.08
C ILE A 323 -2.97 -19.30 10.29
N PRO A 324 -4.26 -19.22 10.61
CA PRO A 324 -4.67 -18.53 11.83
C PRO A 324 -3.94 -19.21 12.98
N LEU A 325 -3.26 -18.45 13.83
CA LEU A 325 -2.86 -18.94 15.16
C LEU A 325 -4.16 -19.21 15.93
N VAL A 326 -4.74 -20.38 15.70
CA VAL A 326 -5.99 -20.80 16.36
C VAL A 326 -5.61 -21.12 17.79
N ALA A 327 -5.89 -20.18 18.68
CA ALA A 327 -5.85 -20.49 20.12
C ALA A 327 -6.98 -21.47 20.45
N GLU A 328 -6.64 -22.62 21.01
CA GLU A 328 -7.63 -23.59 21.55
C GLU A 328 -8.36 -22.95 22.72
N GLY A 329 -9.69 -22.88 22.67
CA GLY A 329 -10.53 -22.40 23.76
C GLY A 329 -10.93 -20.91 23.64
N ALA A 330 -11.30 -20.28 24.77
CA ALA A 330 -11.75 -18.89 24.86
C ALA A 330 -10.58 -17.88 24.89
N ARG A 331 -9.49 -18.13 24.15
CA ARG A 331 -8.32 -17.24 24.06
C ARG A 331 -8.12 -16.77 22.62
N ALA A 332 -7.78 -15.50 22.48
CA ALA A 332 -7.48 -14.88 21.21
C ALA A 332 -5.96 -14.74 21.01
N ALA A 333 -5.46 -15.03 19.82
CA ALA A 333 -4.10 -14.72 19.44
C ALA A 333 -3.95 -13.20 19.27
N ILE A 334 -2.90 -12.63 19.84
CA ILE A 334 -2.52 -11.22 19.69
C ILE A 334 -1.01 -11.09 19.54
N THR A 335 -0.61 -9.99 18.93
CA THR A 335 0.81 -9.63 18.74
C THR A 335 1.11 -8.31 19.45
N ALA A 336 2.25 -8.23 20.11
CA ALA A 336 2.79 -7.00 20.69
C ALA A 336 4.17 -6.71 20.13
N VAL A 337 4.60 -5.45 20.16
CA VAL A 337 5.94 -5.03 19.76
C VAL A 337 6.62 -4.35 20.94
N PHE A 338 7.77 -4.91 21.37
CA PHE A 338 8.54 -4.43 22.51
C PHE A 338 9.88 -3.84 22.11
N GLU A 339 10.46 -3.08 23.01
CA GLU A 339 11.86 -2.71 22.92
C GLU A 339 12.74 -3.94 23.22
N PRO A 340 13.96 -4.06 22.67
CA PRO A 340 14.84 -5.21 22.90
C PRO A 340 15.17 -5.46 24.39
N ALA A 341 15.09 -4.42 25.22
CA ALA A 341 15.31 -4.51 26.66
C ALA A 341 14.17 -5.24 27.41
N ASP A 342 12.99 -5.29 26.79
CA ASP A 342 11.77 -5.89 27.37
C ASP A 342 11.45 -7.27 26.79
N GLU A 343 12.43 -7.95 26.17
CA GLU A 343 12.27 -9.26 25.54
C GLU A 343 11.83 -10.32 26.55
N PRO A 344 10.62 -10.91 26.41
CA PRO A 344 10.13 -11.92 27.33
C PRO A 344 10.60 -13.32 26.92
N ALA A 345 10.44 -14.27 27.84
CA ALA A 345 10.68 -15.69 27.54
C ALA A 345 9.41 -16.36 26.98
N PRO A 346 9.51 -17.33 26.03
CA PRO A 346 8.39 -18.17 25.63
C PRO A 346 7.77 -18.89 26.84
N GLY A 347 6.44 -18.90 26.93
CA GLY A 347 5.66 -19.44 28.05
C GLY A 347 5.50 -18.46 29.23
N GLU A 348 6.12 -17.29 29.18
CA GLU A 348 5.97 -16.27 30.21
C GLU A 348 4.54 -15.72 30.26
N ARG A 349 4.05 -15.50 31.48
CA ARG A 349 2.78 -14.83 31.73
C ARG A 349 3.04 -13.42 32.21
N MET A 350 2.49 -12.47 31.49
CA MET A 350 2.66 -11.05 31.80
C MET A 350 1.35 -10.29 31.59
N ARG A 351 1.34 -9.03 31.97
CA ARG A 351 0.24 -8.11 31.66
C ARG A 351 0.69 -7.09 30.64
N LEU A 352 -0.14 -6.86 29.61
CA LEU A 352 0.07 -5.82 28.62
C LEU A 352 -0.77 -4.60 28.97
N GLY A 353 -0.13 -3.47 29.20
CA GLY A 353 -0.79 -2.19 29.40
C GLY A 353 -1.49 -1.73 28.12
N VAL A 354 -2.67 -1.16 28.28
CA VAL A 354 -3.48 -0.59 27.20
C VAL A 354 -3.65 0.91 27.42
N VAL A 355 -3.34 1.71 26.41
CA VAL A 355 -3.51 3.16 26.41
C VAL A 355 -4.92 3.48 25.90
N PRO A 356 -5.87 3.97 26.75
CA PRO A 356 -7.27 4.14 26.35
C PRO A 356 -7.45 5.03 25.12
N GLU A 357 -6.65 6.10 24.98
CA GLU A 357 -6.72 7.08 23.90
C GLU A 357 -6.26 6.53 22.55
N ARG A 358 -5.61 5.35 22.54
CA ARG A 358 -5.12 4.67 21.33
C ARG A 358 -5.96 3.47 20.92
N VAL A 359 -7.05 3.21 21.64
CA VAL A 359 -7.97 2.14 21.30
C VAL A 359 -8.85 2.56 20.13
N HIS A 360 -9.00 1.65 19.17
CA HIS A 360 -9.90 1.79 18.04
C HIS A 360 -11.16 0.96 18.27
N LEU A 361 -12.31 1.49 17.89
CA LEU A 361 -13.57 0.75 17.98
C LEU A 361 -14.25 0.65 16.63
N PHE A 362 -14.78 -0.53 16.34
CA PHE A 362 -15.53 -0.80 15.13
C PHE A 362 -16.82 -1.51 15.47
N ASP A 363 -17.92 -1.09 14.85
CA ASP A 363 -19.20 -1.80 14.94
C ASP A 363 -19.10 -3.14 14.17
N LEU A 364 -19.38 -4.26 14.82
CA LEU A 364 -19.25 -5.57 14.20
C LEU A 364 -20.28 -5.83 13.10
N ARG A 365 -21.41 -5.15 13.11
CA ARG A 365 -22.45 -5.30 12.10
C ARG A 365 -22.14 -4.51 10.83
N THR A 366 -21.71 -3.26 10.97
CA THR A 366 -21.39 -2.38 9.83
C THR A 366 -19.93 -2.52 9.38
N ARG A 367 -19.07 -3.02 10.24
CA ARG A 367 -17.60 -3.08 10.14
C ARG A 367 -16.93 -1.70 10.09
N GLU A 368 -17.67 -0.62 10.32
CA GLU A 368 -17.19 0.76 10.28
C GLU A 368 -16.66 1.20 11.66
N ALA A 369 -15.73 2.17 11.65
CA ALA A 369 -15.19 2.74 12.88
C ALA A 369 -16.25 3.55 13.63
N ILE A 370 -16.32 3.33 14.95
CA ILE A 370 -17.11 4.14 15.89
C ILE A 370 -16.20 5.28 16.37
N ARG A 371 -16.67 6.52 16.27
CA ARG A 371 -15.92 7.73 16.63
C ARG A 371 -16.64 8.53 17.71
#